data_aec5bd167d9b6bff761c01aad7555f1c
#
_entry.id   aec5bd167d9b6bff761c01aad7555f1c
#
_cell.length_a   1.000
_cell.length_b   1.000
_cell.length_c   1.000
_cell.angle_alpha   90.00
_cell.angle_beta   90.00
_cell.angle_gamma   90.00
#
_symmetry.space_group_name_H-M   'P 1'
#
loop_
_entity.id
_entity.type
_entity.pdbx_description
1 polymer ?
#
loop_
_entity_poly.entity_id
_entity_poly.type
_entity_poly.pdbx_seq_one_letter_code
_entity_poly.pdbx_strand_id
1 'polypeptide(L)'
;MPSTSPIRPASEIALKAEQQLHKTLVRIGSGEAHYLRCFRTGSGRQLALNRVNAGIDVWTEPVWERAAPFQAMRKKRYAADESRISTLEANAPRLSKGRAADYWRFPTLCDLDAFIDWYKTL
;
A
#
# COMPACT_ATOMS: atom_id res chain seq x y z
N MET A 1 24.32 6.33 26.04
CA MET A 1 22.95 6.32 25.57
C MET A 1 22.95 6.08 24.06
N PRO A 2 22.41 5.01 23.64
CA PRO A 2 22.32 4.82 22.22
C PRO A 2 21.44 5.90 21.63
N SER A 3 21.98 6.60 20.69
CA SER A 3 21.24 7.61 19.95
C SER A 3 20.49 6.96 18.78
N THR A 4 19.82 5.86 19.06
CA THR A 4 18.98 5.28 18.03
C THR A 4 17.89 6.27 17.69
N SER A 5 17.80 6.61 16.42
CA SER A 5 16.66 7.37 15.95
C SER A 5 15.39 6.62 16.34
N PRO A 6 14.44 7.28 16.98
CA PRO A 6 13.20 6.61 17.34
C PRO A 6 12.52 6.11 16.08
N ILE A 7 12.02 4.88 16.12
CA ILE A 7 11.20 4.36 15.06
C ILE A 7 9.93 5.20 15.03
N ARG A 8 9.59 5.72 13.86
CA ARG A 8 8.37 6.50 13.69
C ARG A 8 7.17 5.61 14.02
N PRO A 9 6.27 6.06 14.90
CA PRO A 9 5.08 5.28 15.22
C PRO A 9 4.13 5.25 14.02
N ALA A 10 3.32 4.22 13.96
CA ALA A 10 2.25 4.16 12.98
C ALA A 10 1.29 5.33 13.20
N SER A 11 0.86 5.98 12.12
CA SER A 11 -0.07 7.09 12.24
C SER A 11 -1.47 6.59 12.57
N GLU A 12 -2.25 7.43 13.24
CA GLU A 12 -3.61 7.06 13.62
C GLU A 12 -4.47 6.71 12.40
N ILE A 13 -4.38 7.51 11.34
CA ILE A 13 -5.16 7.26 10.13
C ILE A 13 -4.71 5.97 9.43
N ALA A 14 -3.41 5.68 9.45
CA ALA A 14 -2.90 4.44 8.86
C ALA A 14 -3.36 3.22 9.63
N LEU A 15 -3.45 3.30 10.96
CA LEU A 15 -3.98 2.19 11.76
C LEU A 15 -5.44 1.93 11.44
N LYS A 16 -6.23 2.97 11.25
CA LYS A 16 -7.63 2.82 10.83
C LYS A 16 -7.74 2.21 9.44
N ALA A 17 -6.90 2.64 8.51
CA ALA A 17 -6.85 2.06 7.18
C ALA A 17 -6.46 0.59 7.24
N GLU A 18 -5.48 0.25 8.06
CA GLU A 18 -5.04 -1.14 8.24
C GLU A 18 -6.20 -2.02 8.73
N GLN A 19 -7.00 -1.54 9.67
CA GLN A 19 -8.16 -2.27 10.17
C GLN A 19 -9.18 -2.53 9.06
N GLN A 20 -9.41 -1.54 8.19
CA GLN A 20 -10.32 -1.73 7.06
C GLN A 20 -9.79 -2.78 6.09
N LEU A 21 -8.49 -2.75 5.79
CA LEU A 21 -7.89 -3.71 4.88
C LEU A 21 -7.97 -5.13 5.42
N HIS A 22 -7.81 -5.31 6.72
CA HIS A 22 -7.93 -6.63 7.35
C HIS A 22 -9.32 -7.24 7.19
N LYS A 23 -10.35 -6.43 7.00
CA LYS A 23 -11.72 -6.94 6.83
C LYS A 23 -11.97 -7.58 5.48
N THR A 24 -11.24 -7.15 4.46
CA THR A 24 -11.54 -7.53 3.06
C THR A 24 -10.37 -8.20 2.34
N LEU A 25 -9.16 -8.03 2.83
CA LEU A 25 -7.96 -8.55 2.18
C LEU A 25 -7.22 -9.52 3.10
N VAL A 26 -6.40 -10.37 2.48
CA VAL A 26 -5.57 -11.33 3.20
C VAL A 26 -4.21 -10.71 3.44
N ARG A 27 -3.73 -10.76 4.67
CA ARG A 27 -2.42 -10.24 5.00
C ARG A 27 -1.31 -11.13 4.45
N ILE A 28 -0.26 -10.52 3.91
CA ILE A 28 0.93 -11.19 3.42
C ILE A 28 2.19 -10.53 3.99
N GLY A 29 3.34 -11.17 3.77
CA GLY A 29 4.63 -10.64 4.18
C GLY A 29 4.95 -10.89 5.63
N SER A 30 6.08 -10.33 6.08
CA SER A 30 6.52 -10.45 7.46
C SER A 30 5.71 -9.56 8.38
N GLY A 31 5.27 -10.11 9.51
CA GLY A 31 4.59 -9.34 10.54
C GLY A 31 5.48 -8.31 11.23
N GLU A 32 6.80 -8.37 10.99
CA GLU A 32 7.76 -7.48 11.62
C GLU A 32 8.04 -6.22 10.83
N ALA A 33 7.55 -6.12 9.59
CA ALA A 33 7.74 -4.92 8.79
C ALA A 33 6.99 -3.75 9.46
N HIS A 34 7.75 -2.82 10.02
CA HIS A 34 7.16 -1.72 10.79
C HIS A 34 6.48 -0.68 9.90
N TYR A 35 7.13 -0.31 8.79
CA TYR A 35 6.66 0.79 7.95
C TYR A 35 5.60 0.40 6.94
N LEU A 36 5.49 -0.87 6.63
CA LEU A 36 4.55 -1.38 5.65
C LEU A 36 3.70 -2.49 6.24
N ARG A 37 2.45 -2.55 5.80
CA ARG A 37 1.58 -3.68 6.05
C ARG A 37 1.03 -4.14 4.70
N CYS A 38 1.29 -5.38 4.34
CA CYS A 38 1.03 -5.88 3.01
C CYS A 38 -0.14 -6.84 3.00
N PHE A 39 -0.89 -6.81 1.90
CA PHE A 39 -2.12 -7.58 1.74
C PHE A 39 -2.19 -8.10 0.31
N ARG A 40 -3.08 -9.05 0.08
CA ARG A 40 -3.45 -9.47 -1.25
C ARG A 40 -4.97 -9.61 -1.36
N THR A 41 -5.47 -9.46 -2.57
CA THR A 41 -6.87 -9.76 -2.87
C THR A 41 -7.06 -11.26 -3.04
N GLY A 42 -8.31 -11.70 -3.14
CA GLY A 42 -8.61 -13.10 -3.41
C GLY A 42 -8.01 -13.61 -4.71
N SER A 43 -7.87 -12.73 -5.72
CA SER A 43 -7.24 -13.08 -7.00
C SER A 43 -5.72 -13.03 -6.95
N GLY A 44 -5.12 -12.61 -5.85
CA GLY A 44 -3.69 -12.58 -5.66
C GLY A 44 -3.00 -11.25 -5.92
N ARG A 45 -3.73 -10.19 -6.25
CA ARG A 45 -3.13 -8.86 -6.45
C ARG A 45 -2.66 -8.31 -5.11
N GLN A 46 -1.46 -7.72 -5.11
CA GLN A 46 -0.84 -7.23 -3.88
C GLN A 46 -1.10 -5.75 -3.65
N LEU A 47 -1.09 -5.37 -2.39
CA LEU A 47 -1.25 -3.99 -1.93
C LEU A 47 -0.40 -3.81 -0.68
N ALA A 48 0.26 -2.66 -0.56
CA ALA A 48 1.04 -2.35 0.64
C ALA A 48 0.60 -1.00 1.19
N LEU A 49 0.28 -0.96 2.47
CA LEU A 49 -0.09 0.25 3.19
C LEU A 49 1.14 0.84 3.87
N ASN A 50 1.39 2.13 3.67
CA ASN A 50 2.40 2.85 4.44
C ASN A 50 1.80 3.16 5.82
N ARG A 51 2.46 2.71 6.89
CA ARG A 51 1.91 2.82 8.24
C ARG A 51 2.29 4.11 8.97
N VAL A 52 3.28 4.83 8.49
CA VAL A 52 3.85 5.97 9.24
C VAL A 52 3.53 7.33 8.61
N ASN A 53 3.07 7.38 7.38
CA ASN A 53 2.68 8.64 6.77
C ASN A 53 1.39 9.17 7.38
N ALA A 54 1.26 10.50 7.39
CA ALA A 54 0.08 11.16 7.95
C ALA A 54 -1.17 10.96 7.10
N GLY A 55 -1.01 10.50 5.87
CA GLY A 55 -2.13 10.22 4.97
C GLY A 55 -2.33 8.73 4.77
N ILE A 56 -3.33 8.39 3.95
CA ILE A 56 -3.61 7.02 3.57
C ILE A 56 -2.86 6.73 2.27
N ASP A 57 -1.65 6.25 2.40
CA ASP A 57 -0.76 6.00 1.26
C ASP A 57 -0.61 4.50 1.04
N VAL A 58 -0.90 4.05 -0.19
CA VAL A 58 -0.82 2.63 -0.53
C VAL A 58 -0.11 2.41 -1.85
N TRP A 59 0.55 1.27 -1.94
CA TRP A 59 1.15 0.75 -3.17
C TRP A 59 0.26 -0.35 -3.71
N THR A 60 0.05 -0.38 -5.03
CA THR A 60 -0.69 -1.45 -5.69
C THR A 60 0.03 -1.91 -6.94
N GLU A 61 -0.38 -3.06 -7.47
CA GLU A 61 0.00 -3.44 -8.82
C GLU A 61 -0.59 -2.44 -9.81
N PRO A 62 0.03 -2.27 -10.98
CA PRO A 62 -0.47 -1.28 -11.93
C PRO A 62 -1.92 -1.55 -12.31
N VAL A 63 -2.70 -0.50 -12.29
CA VAL A 63 -4.07 -0.52 -12.79
C VAL A 63 -4.16 0.49 -13.94
N TRP A 64 -4.70 0.05 -15.05
CA TRP A 64 -4.67 0.83 -16.27
C TRP A 64 -5.88 1.77 -16.37
N GLU A 65 -6.42 1.97 -17.57
CA GLU A 65 -7.49 2.93 -17.81
C GLU A 65 -8.75 2.68 -16.95
N ARG A 66 -8.94 1.47 -16.48
CA ARG A 66 -10.08 1.14 -15.63
C ARG A 66 -10.05 1.79 -14.27
N ALA A 67 -8.91 2.39 -13.92
CA ALA A 67 -8.79 3.14 -12.69
C ALA A 67 -9.38 4.55 -12.80
N ALA A 68 -10.02 4.91 -13.91
CA ALA A 68 -10.46 6.27 -14.18
C ALA A 68 -11.16 6.96 -12.99
N PRO A 69 -12.07 6.33 -12.24
CA PRO A 69 -12.69 6.99 -11.10
C PRO A 69 -11.70 7.38 -9.99
N PHE A 70 -10.53 6.73 -9.95
CA PHE A 70 -9.56 6.91 -8.88
C PHE A 70 -8.27 7.59 -9.34
N GLN A 71 -8.12 7.89 -10.62
CA GLN A 71 -6.86 8.39 -11.18
C GLN A 71 -6.32 9.64 -10.47
N ALA A 72 -7.20 10.52 -10.04
CA ALA A 72 -6.80 11.74 -9.34
C ALA A 72 -6.09 11.46 -8.02
N MET A 73 -6.27 10.28 -7.46
CA MET A 73 -5.67 9.87 -6.19
C MET A 73 -4.34 9.14 -6.39
N ARG A 74 -3.99 8.80 -7.63
CA ARG A 74 -2.69 8.20 -7.92
C ARG A 74 -1.62 9.27 -7.91
N LYS A 75 -0.64 9.12 -7.03
CA LYS A 75 0.44 10.07 -6.87
C LYS A 75 1.56 9.83 -7.88
N LYS A 76 1.84 8.56 -8.18
CA LYS A 76 2.94 8.21 -9.06
C LYS A 76 2.81 6.79 -9.56
N ARG A 77 3.24 6.55 -10.79
CA ARG A 77 3.49 5.21 -11.29
C ARG A 77 4.99 4.99 -11.34
N TYR A 78 5.46 3.96 -10.67
CA TYR A 78 6.85 3.57 -10.70
C TYR A 78 7.08 2.62 -11.86
N ALA A 79 8.07 2.95 -12.70
CA ALA A 79 8.51 2.01 -13.72
C ALA A 79 9.24 0.84 -13.07
N ALA A 80 9.35 -0.28 -13.79
CA ALA A 80 9.95 -1.49 -13.23
C ALA A 80 11.37 -1.26 -12.71
N ASP A 81 12.14 -0.38 -13.33
CA ASP A 81 13.52 -0.10 -12.95
C ASP A 81 13.67 1.03 -11.93
N GLU A 82 12.60 1.70 -11.54
CA GLU A 82 12.66 2.79 -10.57
C GLU A 82 12.85 2.27 -9.15
N SER A 83 13.77 2.89 -8.42
CA SER A 83 14.00 2.57 -7.01
C SER A 83 12.82 2.99 -6.15
N ARG A 84 12.53 2.18 -5.16
CA ARG A 84 11.48 2.44 -4.18
C ARG A 84 11.86 1.75 -2.87
N ILE A 85 11.00 1.84 -1.86
CA ILE A 85 11.30 1.28 -0.54
C ILE A 85 11.59 -0.23 -0.65
N SER A 86 12.74 -0.66 -0.14
CA SER A 86 13.22 -2.03 -0.28
C SER A 86 12.41 -3.04 0.53
N THR A 87 11.70 -2.60 1.54
CA THR A 87 10.84 -3.47 2.35
C THR A 87 9.78 -4.19 1.51
N LEU A 88 9.40 -3.61 0.37
CA LEU A 88 8.46 -4.25 -0.55
C LEU A 88 8.98 -5.58 -1.08
N GLU A 89 10.30 -5.69 -1.28
CA GLU A 89 10.90 -6.88 -1.88
C GLU A 89 10.60 -8.15 -1.07
N ALA A 90 10.68 -8.06 0.24
CA ALA A 90 10.43 -9.19 1.12
C ALA A 90 8.96 -9.41 1.46
N ASN A 91 8.15 -8.36 1.40
CA ASN A 91 6.78 -8.40 1.95
C ASN A 91 5.70 -8.34 0.87
N ALA A 92 5.95 -7.71 -0.25
CA ALA A 92 5.04 -7.64 -1.39
C ALA A 92 5.86 -7.58 -2.67
N PRO A 93 6.50 -8.68 -3.07
CA PRO A 93 7.49 -8.65 -4.16
C PRO A 93 6.92 -8.20 -5.51
N ARG A 94 5.63 -8.34 -5.73
CA ARG A 94 5.01 -7.88 -6.98
C ARG A 94 4.91 -6.35 -7.06
N LEU A 95 5.22 -5.64 -5.96
CA LEU A 95 5.26 -4.17 -5.90
C LEU A 95 6.68 -3.64 -5.86
N SER A 96 7.67 -4.52 -5.76
CA SER A 96 9.07 -4.14 -5.60
C SER A 96 9.71 -3.75 -6.92
N LYS A 97 10.93 -3.20 -6.83
CA LYS A 97 11.74 -2.89 -8.00
C LYS A 97 11.90 -4.15 -8.85
N GLY A 98 11.77 -4.02 -10.15
CA GLY A 98 11.70 -5.10 -11.11
C GLY A 98 10.31 -5.25 -11.70
N ARG A 99 9.32 -4.63 -11.09
CA ARG A 99 7.94 -4.58 -11.57
C ARG A 99 7.41 -3.17 -11.44
N ALA A 100 6.53 -2.76 -12.34
CA ALA A 100 5.85 -1.47 -12.20
C ALA A 100 4.90 -1.52 -11.01
N ALA A 101 4.66 -0.37 -10.38
CA ALA A 101 3.72 -0.25 -9.27
C ALA A 101 3.11 1.14 -9.26
N ASP A 102 1.90 1.23 -8.76
CA ASP A 102 1.22 2.50 -8.56
C ASP A 102 1.24 2.88 -7.09
N TYR A 103 1.45 4.16 -6.82
CA TYR A 103 1.43 4.73 -5.48
C TYR A 103 0.27 5.72 -5.37
N TRP A 104 -0.56 5.53 -4.34
CA TRP A 104 -1.82 6.26 -4.18
C TRP A 104 -1.85 6.99 -2.85
N ARG A 105 -2.57 8.11 -2.83
CA ARG A 105 -2.95 8.77 -1.58
C ARG A 105 -4.45 9.02 -1.62
N PHE A 106 -5.16 8.44 -0.66
CA PHE A 106 -6.61 8.58 -0.56
C PHE A 106 -6.95 9.65 0.47
N PRO A 107 -7.83 10.61 0.10
CA PRO A 107 -8.20 11.68 1.02
C PRO A 107 -8.92 11.20 2.26
N THR A 108 -9.73 10.14 2.15
CA THR A 108 -10.53 9.63 3.27
C THR A 108 -10.52 8.11 3.29
N LEU A 109 -10.97 7.56 4.43
CA LEU A 109 -11.17 6.12 4.55
C LEU A 109 -12.27 5.62 3.61
N CYS A 110 -13.29 6.45 3.33
CA CYS A 110 -14.33 6.11 2.36
C CYS A 110 -13.75 5.94 0.96
N ASP A 111 -12.80 6.79 0.57
CA ASP A 111 -12.13 6.67 -0.73
C ASP A 111 -11.31 5.39 -0.80
N LEU A 112 -10.64 5.03 0.28
CA LEU A 112 -9.90 3.77 0.35
C LEU A 112 -10.86 2.59 0.18
N ASP A 113 -11.98 2.59 0.90
CA ASP A 113 -12.99 1.53 0.79
C ASP A 113 -13.49 1.36 -0.63
N ALA A 114 -13.86 2.45 -1.27
CA ALA A 114 -14.35 2.42 -2.64
C ALA A 114 -13.29 1.85 -3.60
N PHE A 115 -12.03 2.26 -3.42
CA PHE A 115 -10.92 1.76 -4.23
C PHE A 115 -10.73 0.26 -4.00
N ILE A 116 -10.73 -0.21 -2.76
CA ILE A 116 -10.52 -1.62 -2.44
C ILE A 116 -11.67 -2.48 -2.99
N ASP A 117 -12.89 -2.00 -2.89
CA ASP A 117 -14.05 -2.72 -3.45
C ASP A 117 -13.89 -2.94 -4.95
N TRP A 118 -13.30 -1.98 -5.63
CA TRP A 118 -13.00 -2.11 -7.05
C TRP A 118 -11.76 -2.97 -7.30
N TYR A 119 -10.67 -2.71 -6.57
CA TYR A 119 -9.38 -3.39 -6.75
C TYR A 119 -9.50 -4.91 -6.56
N LYS A 120 -10.28 -5.34 -5.60
CA LYS A 120 -10.47 -6.77 -5.34
C LYS A 120 -11.25 -7.50 -6.43
N THR A 121 -11.87 -6.76 -7.35
CA THR A 121 -12.59 -7.37 -8.50
C THR A 121 -11.66 -7.67 -9.68
N LEU A 122 -10.44 -7.19 -9.64
CA LEU A 122 -9.50 -7.34 -10.74
C LEU A 122 -8.84 -8.71 -10.80
#